data_b6ebcd69b177fb7cfbec3879019ea7cc
#
_entry.id   b6ebcd69b177fb7cfbec3879019ea7cc
#
_cell.length_a   1.000
_cell.length_b   1.000
_cell.length_c   1.000
_cell.angle_alpha   90.00
_cell.angle_beta   90.00
_cell.angle_gamma   90.00
#
_symmetry.space_group_name_H-M   'P 1'
#
loop_
_entity.id
_entity.type
_entity.pdbx_description
1 polymer ?
#
loop_
_entity_poly.entity_id
_entity_poly.type
_entity_poly.pdbx_seq_one_letter_code
_entity_poly.pdbx_strand_id
1 'polypeptide(L)'
;IDDLIAGRVDPRTAAVNLVLYLFLPLLGAAALVIGVAWKWGRLYCGWLCPHFSVVETINRLMLMATGKHSLWDKNKTPPWEPDGTPAPRDPRYWLLVVPAAIGFAFAWAVVGLTYLMPPFQVYHGLLNFSLYRGEVIFLSAVTTVLTLEFLFARHLFCRYGCAVGIFQSFAWIVNKKAMVV
;
A
#
# COMPACT_ATOMS: atom_id res chain seq x y z
N ILE A 1 -22.15 -22.69 -2.57
CA ILE A 1 -22.13 -22.96 -4.04
C ILE A 1 -22.52 -24.41 -4.31
N ASP A 2 -21.94 -25.36 -3.59
CA ASP A 2 -22.22 -26.79 -3.76
C ASP A 2 -23.68 -27.17 -3.48
N ASP A 3 -24.32 -26.56 -2.50
CA ASP A 3 -25.74 -26.74 -2.19
C ASP A 3 -26.69 -26.12 -3.23
N LEU A 4 -26.22 -25.11 -3.96
CA LEU A 4 -26.95 -24.50 -5.08
C LEU A 4 -26.87 -25.40 -6.32
N ILE A 5 -25.70 -25.96 -6.58
CA ILE A 5 -25.48 -26.92 -7.69
C ILE A 5 -26.24 -28.22 -7.43
N ALA A 6 -26.34 -28.63 -6.15
CA ALA A 6 -27.09 -29.81 -5.73
C ALA A 6 -28.62 -29.62 -5.72
N GLY A 7 -29.14 -28.41 -6.05
CA GLY A 7 -30.57 -28.11 -6.09
C GLY A 7 -31.27 -28.12 -4.71
N ARG A 8 -30.49 -28.02 -3.62
CA ARG A 8 -31.02 -28.05 -2.26
C ARG A 8 -31.50 -26.69 -1.77
N VAL A 9 -31.14 -25.61 -2.45
CA VAL A 9 -31.52 -24.24 -2.09
C VAL A 9 -32.16 -23.56 -3.28
N ASP A 10 -33.33 -22.96 -3.08
CA ASP A 10 -33.99 -22.20 -4.13
C ASP A 10 -33.13 -21.03 -4.58
N PRO A 11 -33.01 -20.78 -5.90
CA PRO A 11 -32.21 -19.69 -6.45
C PRO A 11 -32.52 -18.32 -5.86
N ARG A 12 -33.79 -18.05 -5.51
CA ARG A 12 -34.22 -16.80 -4.86
C ARG A 12 -33.64 -16.67 -3.47
N THR A 13 -33.70 -17.71 -2.67
CA THR A 13 -33.17 -17.71 -1.31
C THR A 13 -31.64 -17.56 -1.31
N ALA A 14 -30.97 -18.22 -2.26
CA ALA A 14 -29.53 -18.06 -2.43
C ALA A 14 -29.15 -16.63 -2.84
N ALA A 15 -29.89 -16.01 -3.74
CA ALA A 15 -29.66 -14.62 -4.16
C ALA A 15 -29.90 -13.62 -3.01
N VAL A 16 -30.97 -13.81 -2.24
CA VAL A 16 -31.25 -12.96 -1.05
C VAL A 16 -30.16 -13.12 -0.01
N ASN A 17 -29.73 -14.33 0.29
CA ASN A 17 -28.63 -14.58 1.24
C ASN A 17 -27.32 -13.97 0.78
N LEU A 18 -27.00 -14.06 -0.50
CA LEU A 18 -25.82 -13.43 -1.08
C LEU A 18 -25.85 -11.89 -0.90
N VAL A 19 -26.99 -11.26 -1.16
CA VAL A 19 -27.17 -9.82 -0.98
C VAL A 19 -27.08 -9.43 0.48
N LEU A 20 -27.77 -10.13 1.39
CA LEU A 20 -27.81 -9.79 2.81
C LEU A 20 -26.48 -10.05 3.51
N TYR A 21 -25.82 -11.16 3.24
CA TYR A 21 -24.64 -11.57 4.00
C TYR A 21 -23.32 -11.17 3.35
N LEU A 22 -23.30 -10.87 2.06
CA LEU A 22 -22.09 -10.46 1.36
C LEU A 22 -22.15 -8.98 0.93
N PHE A 23 -23.16 -8.60 0.15
CA PHE A 23 -23.21 -7.24 -0.41
C PHE A 23 -23.57 -6.18 0.62
N LEU A 24 -24.52 -6.43 1.51
CA LEU A 24 -24.95 -5.44 2.50
C LEU A 24 -23.82 -5.06 3.47
N PRO A 25 -23.09 -6.00 4.12
CA PRO A 25 -21.98 -5.64 4.98
C PRO A 25 -20.80 -5.01 4.21
N LEU A 26 -20.56 -5.43 2.95
CA LEU A 26 -19.52 -4.83 2.12
C LEU A 26 -19.86 -3.37 1.79
N LEU A 27 -21.09 -3.09 1.39
CA LEU A 27 -21.58 -1.72 1.14
C LEU A 27 -21.56 -0.88 2.41
N GLY A 28 -21.95 -1.47 3.55
CA GLY A 28 -21.87 -0.81 4.85
C GLY A 28 -20.44 -0.42 5.24
N ALA A 29 -19.50 -1.33 5.06
CA ALA A 29 -18.08 -1.06 5.29
C ALA A 29 -17.53 0.01 4.34
N ALA A 30 -17.88 -0.05 3.06
CA ALA A 30 -17.49 0.96 2.08
C ALA A 30 -18.08 2.35 2.43
N ALA A 31 -19.35 2.42 2.79
CA ALA A 31 -20.00 3.66 3.20
C ALA A 31 -19.36 4.25 4.46
N LEU A 32 -18.97 3.40 5.43
CA LEU A 32 -18.27 3.82 6.65
C LEU A 32 -16.90 4.41 6.30
N VAL A 33 -16.10 3.74 5.45
CA VAL A 33 -14.78 4.24 5.02
C VAL A 33 -14.92 5.58 4.29
N ILE A 34 -15.91 5.71 3.40
CA ILE A 34 -16.19 6.97 2.68
C ILE A 34 -16.62 8.07 3.67
N GLY A 35 -17.50 7.75 4.63
CA GLY A 35 -17.95 8.71 5.65
C GLY A 35 -16.82 9.21 6.54
N VAL A 36 -15.92 8.31 6.94
CA VAL A 36 -14.69 8.65 7.69
C VAL A 36 -13.79 9.55 6.83
N ALA A 37 -13.56 9.19 5.56
CA ALA A 37 -12.74 9.97 4.66
C ALA A 37 -13.34 11.36 4.38
N TRP A 38 -14.67 11.46 4.30
CA TRP A 38 -15.37 12.73 4.14
C TRP A 38 -15.14 13.67 5.32
N LYS A 39 -15.23 13.15 6.55
CA LYS A 39 -15.14 13.97 7.77
C LYS A 39 -13.70 14.29 8.18
N TRP A 40 -12.80 13.30 8.11
CA TRP A 40 -11.42 13.38 8.63
C TRP A 40 -10.32 13.30 7.57
N GLY A 41 -10.67 13.26 6.28
CA GLY A 41 -9.70 13.19 5.21
C GLY A 41 -9.04 11.81 5.08
N ARG A 42 -7.72 11.76 4.84
CA ARG A 42 -6.98 10.52 4.56
C ARG A 42 -6.55 9.75 5.80
N LEU A 43 -7.41 9.65 6.80
CA LEU A 43 -7.08 9.00 8.08
C LEU A 43 -6.67 7.53 7.90
N TYR A 44 -7.35 6.80 7.01
CA TYR A 44 -7.01 5.41 6.70
C TYR A 44 -5.58 5.28 6.14
N CYS A 45 -5.20 6.12 5.20
CA CYS A 45 -3.86 6.07 4.60
C CYS A 45 -2.76 6.37 5.62
N GLY A 46 -2.99 7.31 6.54
CA GLY A 46 -1.98 7.70 7.52
C GLY A 46 -1.82 6.72 8.69
N TRP A 47 -2.88 5.98 9.05
CA TRP A 47 -2.87 5.17 10.28
C TRP A 47 -2.94 3.66 10.05
N LEU A 48 -3.71 3.20 9.07
CA LEU A 48 -3.93 1.77 8.84
C LEU A 48 -3.20 1.20 7.63
N CYS A 49 -2.77 2.04 6.69
CA CYS A 49 -2.16 1.55 5.46
C CYS A 49 -0.70 1.17 5.67
N PRO A 50 -0.33 -0.12 5.59
CA PRO A 50 1.05 -0.55 5.77
C PRO A 50 1.97 -0.02 4.66
N HIS A 51 1.46 0.16 3.44
CA HIS A 51 2.24 0.71 2.34
C HIS A 51 2.65 2.16 2.60
N PHE A 52 1.73 2.98 3.12
CA PHE A 52 2.04 4.36 3.49
C PHE A 52 3.12 4.43 4.57
N SER A 53 3.02 3.60 5.61
CA SER A 53 4.02 3.53 6.69
C SER A 53 5.40 3.15 6.19
N VAL A 54 5.49 2.21 5.23
CA VAL A 54 6.74 1.81 4.59
C VAL A 54 7.34 2.98 3.80
N VAL A 55 6.53 3.64 2.97
CA VAL A 55 6.99 4.81 2.19
C VAL A 55 7.52 5.92 3.11
N GLU A 56 6.81 6.24 4.19
CA GLU A 56 7.26 7.25 5.15
C GLU A 56 8.55 6.84 5.87
N THR A 57 8.70 5.55 6.22
CA THR A 57 9.93 5.04 6.82
C THR A 57 11.12 5.20 5.89
N ILE A 58 10.97 4.84 4.60
CA ILE A 58 12.02 4.99 3.60
C ILE A 58 12.33 6.47 3.35
N ASN A 59 11.31 7.32 3.26
CA ASN A 59 11.49 8.77 3.13
C ASN A 59 12.26 9.37 4.30
N ARG A 60 11.98 8.93 5.53
CA ARG A 60 12.69 9.38 6.73
C ARG A 60 14.15 8.92 6.71
N LEU A 61 14.42 7.67 6.35
CA LEU A 61 15.78 7.17 6.19
C LEU A 61 16.54 7.93 5.10
N MET A 62 15.89 8.24 3.99
CA MET A 62 16.46 9.01 2.88
C MET A 62 16.75 10.46 3.31
N LEU A 63 15.86 11.07 4.11
CA LEU A 63 16.09 12.38 4.69
C LEU A 63 17.34 12.40 5.58
N MET A 64 17.53 11.38 6.42
CA MET A 64 18.72 11.22 7.24
C MET A 64 20.00 11.00 6.40
N ALA A 65 19.89 10.29 5.27
CA ALA A 65 21.02 10.01 4.39
C ALA A 65 21.47 11.21 3.55
N THR A 66 20.51 11.94 2.98
CA THR A 66 20.78 12.98 1.94
C THR A 66 20.27 14.36 2.30
N GLY A 67 19.39 14.47 3.29
CA GLY A 67 18.64 15.70 3.57
C GLY A 67 17.52 15.98 2.58
N LYS A 68 17.10 14.96 1.81
CA LYS A 68 15.99 15.04 0.84
C LYS A 68 14.99 13.93 1.13
N HIS A 69 13.70 14.18 0.91
CA HIS A 69 12.67 13.15 1.04
C HIS A 69 12.58 12.20 -0.16
N SER A 70 13.11 12.62 -1.30
CA SER A 70 13.15 11.84 -2.54
C SER A 70 14.39 12.22 -3.34
N LEU A 71 14.86 11.32 -4.18
CA LEU A 71 15.97 11.61 -5.11
C LEU A 71 15.60 12.67 -6.14
N TRP A 72 14.31 12.84 -6.41
CA TRP A 72 13.78 13.82 -7.37
C TRP A 72 13.72 15.24 -6.80
N ASP A 73 13.76 15.40 -5.48
CA ASP A 73 13.69 16.73 -4.86
C ASP A 73 14.94 17.55 -5.18
N LYS A 74 14.76 18.75 -5.75
CA LYS A 74 15.86 19.66 -6.04
C LYS A 74 16.45 20.28 -4.79
N ASN A 75 15.61 20.64 -3.83
CA ASN A 75 16.01 21.34 -2.62
C ASN A 75 16.21 20.39 -1.45
N LYS A 76 17.27 20.63 -0.66
CA LYS A 76 17.44 19.95 0.63
C LYS A 76 16.52 20.60 1.65
N THR A 77 15.92 19.78 2.53
CA THR A 77 15.19 20.30 3.69
C THR A 77 16.12 21.09 4.62
N PRO A 78 15.60 22.04 5.39
CA PRO A 78 16.41 22.74 6.41
C PRO A 78 17.14 21.75 7.31
N PRO A 79 18.35 22.11 7.83
CA PRO A 79 19.13 21.22 8.70
C PRO A 79 18.55 21.09 10.11
N TRP A 80 17.47 21.77 10.41
CA TRP A 80 16.81 21.81 11.72
C TRP A 80 15.42 21.20 11.62
N GLU A 81 15.08 20.33 12.58
CA GLU A 81 13.70 19.88 12.76
C GLU A 81 12.85 21.03 13.36
N PRO A 82 11.50 20.97 13.27
CA PRO A 82 10.62 21.98 13.87
C PRO A 82 10.88 22.20 15.36
N ASP A 83 11.40 21.20 16.06
CA ASP A 83 11.74 21.24 17.48
C ASP A 83 13.10 21.91 17.78
N GLY A 84 13.77 22.47 16.77
CA GLY A 84 15.07 23.12 16.91
C GLY A 84 16.26 22.17 17.07
N THR A 85 16.06 20.87 16.91
CA THR A 85 17.13 19.88 16.95
C THR A 85 17.81 19.74 15.59
N PRO A 86 19.15 19.54 15.53
CA PRO A 86 19.83 19.34 14.26
C PRO A 86 19.42 17.98 13.68
N ALA A 87 18.91 17.98 12.45
CA ALA A 87 18.59 16.74 11.74
C ALA A 87 19.88 15.98 11.39
N PRO A 88 20.08 14.74 11.87
CA PRO A 88 21.28 13.96 11.58
C PRO A 88 21.35 13.68 10.07
N ARG A 89 22.45 14.06 9.44
CA ARG A 89 22.73 13.81 8.02
C ARG A 89 24.02 13.03 7.89
N ASP A 90 23.92 11.72 7.74
CA ASP A 90 25.08 10.85 7.56
C ASP A 90 24.88 9.99 6.30
N PRO A 91 25.77 10.06 5.31
CA PRO A 91 25.74 9.19 4.11
C PRO A 91 25.71 7.69 4.40
N ARG A 92 26.12 7.27 5.59
CA ARG A 92 26.08 5.86 6.00
C ARG A 92 24.64 5.30 6.02
N TYR A 93 23.63 6.14 6.19
CA TYR A 93 22.23 5.70 6.11
C TYR A 93 21.82 5.14 4.74
N TRP A 94 22.60 5.39 3.67
CA TRP A 94 22.38 4.75 2.37
C TRP A 94 22.49 3.23 2.43
N LEU A 95 23.35 2.70 3.32
CA LEU A 95 23.44 1.27 3.58
C LEU A 95 22.16 0.67 4.18
N LEU A 96 21.29 1.49 4.76
CA LEU A 96 19.98 1.08 5.27
C LEU A 96 18.86 1.39 4.27
N VAL A 97 18.90 2.53 3.57
CA VAL A 97 17.87 2.96 2.62
C VAL A 97 17.69 1.96 1.49
N VAL A 98 18.79 1.57 0.84
CA VAL A 98 18.72 0.69 -0.34
C VAL A 98 18.22 -0.72 0.03
N PRO A 99 18.79 -1.40 1.04
CA PRO A 99 18.27 -2.71 1.44
C PRO A 99 16.85 -2.67 1.98
N ALA A 100 16.47 -1.61 2.70
CA ALA A 100 15.09 -1.44 3.18
C ALA A 100 14.11 -1.26 2.02
N ALA A 101 14.44 -0.40 1.05
CA ALA A 101 13.59 -0.19 -0.12
C ALA A 101 13.39 -1.48 -0.93
N ILE A 102 14.49 -2.22 -1.20
CA ILE A 102 14.42 -3.49 -1.92
C ILE A 102 13.69 -4.56 -1.10
N GLY A 103 13.98 -4.67 0.20
CA GLY A 103 13.37 -5.66 1.09
C GLY A 103 11.85 -5.46 1.22
N PHE A 104 11.39 -4.24 1.41
CA PHE A 104 9.96 -3.94 1.45
C PHE A 104 9.29 -4.12 0.08
N ALA A 105 9.95 -3.70 -1.01
CA ALA A 105 9.43 -3.91 -2.37
C ALA A 105 9.29 -5.41 -2.68
N PHE A 106 10.27 -6.21 -2.31
CA PHE A 106 10.22 -7.66 -2.47
C PHE A 106 9.14 -8.31 -1.61
N ALA A 107 9.00 -7.91 -0.35
CA ALA A 107 7.92 -8.39 0.52
C ALA A 107 6.53 -8.11 -0.09
N TRP A 108 6.31 -6.90 -0.62
CA TRP A 108 5.08 -6.56 -1.33
C TRP A 108 4.88 -7.37 -2.61
N ALA A 109 5.95 -7.62 -3.38
CA ALA A 109 5.86 -8.45 -4.58
C ALA A 109 5.48 -9.90 -4.25
N VAL A 110 6.03 -10.47 -3.15
CA VAL A 110 5.67 -11.80 -2.66
C VAL A 110 4.20 -11.84 -2.21
N VAL A 111 3.74 -10.85 -1.44
CA VAL A 111 2.34 -10.73 -1.05
C VAL A 111 1.44 -10.63 -2.29
N GLY A 112 1.80 -9.83 -3.28
CA GLY A 112 1.08 -9.73 -4.55
C GLY A 112 0.99 -11.08 -5.29
N LEU A 113 2.07 -11.84 -5.31
CA LEU A 113 2.08 -13.16 -5.94
C LEU A 113 1.18 -14.17 -5.21
N THR A 114 1.07 -14.10 -3.87
CA THR A 114 0.18 -14.97 -3.09
C THR A 114 -1.31 -14.72 -3.32
N TYR A 115 -1.69 -13.57 -3.89
CA TYR A 115 -3.06 -13.33 -4.37
C TYR A 115 -3.36 -14.02 -5.71
N LEU A 116 -2.33 -14.22 -6.54
CA LEU A 116 -2.47 -14.83 -7.86
C LEU A 116 -2.30 -16.36 -7.82
N MET A 117 -1.53 -16.86 -6.87
CA MET A 117 -1.18 -18.28 -6.73
C MET A 117 -1.36 -18.78 -5.29
N PRO A 118 -1.55 -20.11 -5.09
CA PRO A 118 -1.66 -20.67 -3.75
C PRO A 118 -0.43 -20.33 -2.89
N PRO A 119 -0.63 -19.77 -1.68
CA PRO A 119 0.48 -19.31 -0.84
C PRO A 119 1.50 -20.40 -0.53
N PHE A 120 1.03 -21.63 -0.34
CA PHE A 120 1.92 -22.77 -0.08
C PHE A 120 2.94 -22.99 -1.21
N GLN A 121 2.49 -22.91 -2.47
CA GLN A 121 3.35 -23.07 -3.63
C GLN A 121 4.40 -21.94 -3.71
N VAL A 122 3.98 -20.70 -3.47
CA VAL A 122 4.85 -19.52 -3.51
C VAL A 122 5.94 -19.63 -2.45
N TYR A 123 5.57 -19.89 -1.19
CA TYR A 123 6.54 -20.00 -0.10
C TYR A 123 7.47 -21.19 -0.26
N HIS A 124 6.94 -22.36 -0.68
CA HIS A 124 7.77 -23.54 -0.91
C HIS A 124 8.74 -23.32 -2.08
N GLY A 125 8.26 -22.70 -3.18
CA GLY A 125 9.09 -22.34 -4.33
C GLY A 125 10.19 -21.33 -3.96
N LEU A 126 9.87 -20.34 -3.12
CA LEU A 126 10.82 -19.33 -2.67
C LEU A 126 11.92 -19.94 -1.79
N LEU A 127 11.54 -20.81 -0.83
CA LEU A 127 12.51 -21.46 0.09
C LEU A 127 13.42 -22.45 -0.61
N ASN A 128 12.91 -23.18 -1.60
CA ASN A 128 13.66 -24.20 -2.34
C ASN A 128 14.25 -23.69 -3.66
N PHE A 129 14.16 -22.39 -3.95
CA PHE A 129 14.61 -21.79 -5.22
C PHE A 129 14.05 -22.49 -6.46
N SER A 130 12.82 -23.02 -6.37
CA SER A 130 12.13 -23.78 -7.42
C SER A 130 10.95 -23.03 -8.02
N LEU A 131 11.07 -21.69 -8.14
CA LEU A 131 10.06 -20.83 -8.74
C LEU A 131 9.98 -21.04 -10.25
N TYR A 132 8.78 -21.00 -10.80
CA TYR A 132 8.57 -21.00 -12.24
C TYR A 132 9.09 -19.69 -12.87
N ARG A 133 9.50 -19.77 -14.12
CA ARG A 133 10.03 -18.61 -14.85
C ARG A 133 9.10 -17.40 -14.81
N GLY A 134 7.78 -17.60 -14.89
CA GLY A 134 6.79 -16.53 -14.80
C GLY A 134 6.77 -15.85 -13.43
N GLU A 135 6.87 -16.62 -12.35
CA GLU A 135 6.91 -16.11 -10.97
C GLU A 135 8.16 -15.25 -10.73
N VAL A 136 9.32 -15.70 -11.23
CA VAL A 136 10.58 -14.95 -11.12
C VAL A 136 10.50 -13.63 -11.89
N ILE A 137 9.95 -13.65 -13.11
CA ILE A 137 9.75 -12.42 -13.91
C ILE A 137 8.81 -11.47 -13.19
N PHE A 138 7.69 -11.96 -12.64
CA PHE A 138 6.75 -11.15 -11.89
C PHE A 138 7.40 -10.53 -10.64
N LEU A 139 8.05 -11.34 -9.81
CA LEU A 139 8.74 -10.86 -8.60
C LEU A 139 9.80 -9.81 -8.92
N SER A 140 10.63 -10.05 -9.95
CA SER A 140 11.68 -9.11 -10.32
C SER A 140 11.11 -7.80 -10.88
N ALA A 141 10.11 -7.87 -11.74
CA ALA A 141 9.47 -6.69 -12.33
C ALA A 141 8.78 -5.83 -11.25
N VAL A 142 7.94 -6.46 -10.40
CA VAL A 142 7.21 -5.74 -9.34
C VAL A 142 8.18 -5.16 -8.31
N THR A 143 9.18 -5.93 -7.87
CA THR A 143 10.20 -5.44 -6.93
C THR A 143 10.94 -4.24 -7.52
N THR A 144 11.33 -4.28 -8.79
CA THR A 144 12.03 -3.16 -9.45
C THR A 144 11.14 -1.91 -9.51
N VAL A 145 9.89 -2.05 -9.94
CA VAL A 145 8.95 -0.94 -10.05
C VAL A 145 8.69 -0.30 -8.69
N LEU A 146 8.41 -1.11 -7.65
CA LEU A 146 8.17 -0.61 -6.29
C LEU A 146 9.44 0.02 -5.67
N THR A 147 10.62 -0.54 -5.92
CA THR A 147 11.88 0.06 -5.45
C THR A 147 12.10 1.44 -6.08
N LEU A 148 11.86 1.57 -7.38
CA LEU A 148 11.94 2.85 -8.06
C LEU A 148 10.90 3.84 -7.51
N GLU A 149 9.68 3.37 -7.25
CA GLU A 149 8.65 4.20 -6.62
C GLU A 149 9.10 4.72 -5.26
N PHE A 150 9.58 3.85 -4.38
CA PHE A 150 10.03 4.23 -3.03
C PHE A 150 11.16 5.26 -3.04
N LEU A 151 12.10 5.13 -3.97
CA LEU A 151 13.27 6.01 -4.04
C LEU A 151 12.97 7.34 -4.75
N PHE A 152 12.13 7.34 -5.79
CA PHE A 152 11.93 8.51 -6.65
C PHE A 152 10.56 9.17 -6.48
N ALA A 153 9.51 8.37 -6.38
CA ALA A 153 8.14 8.85 -6.58
C ALA A 153 7.32 8.99 -5.28
N ARG A 154 7.87 8.59 -4.12
CA ARG A 154 7.22 8.70 -2.80
C ARG A 154 5.83 8.05 -2.80
N HIS A 155 4.78 8.86 -2.85
CA HIS A 155 3.37 8.45 -2.79
C HIS A 155 2.68 8.38 -4.15
N LEU A 156 3.41 8.13 -5.24
CA LEU A 156 2.83 8.11 -6.59
C LEU A 156 1.75 7.03 -6.71
N PHE A 157 2.05 5.83 -6.23
CA PHE A 157 1.09 4.73 -6.19
C PHE A 157 -0.14 5.05 -5.34
N CYS A 158 0.07 5.64 -4.16
CA CYS A 158 -1.03 6.05 -3.28
C CYS A 158 -1.95 7.08 -3.93
N ARG A 159 -1.39 7.93 -4.80
CA ARG A 159 -2.13 9.02 -5.44
C ARG A 159 -2.85 8.59 -6.73
N TYR A 160 -2.24 7.74 -7.54
CA TYR A 160 -2.71 7.41 -8.89
C TYR A 160 -3.05 5.94 -9.09
N GLY A 161 -2.46 5.02 -8.33
CA GLY A 161 -2.64 3.58 -8.47
C GLY A 161 -3.55 2.93 -7.43
N CYS A 162 -3.64 3.52 -6.24
CA CYS A 162 -4.45 2.95 -5.17
C CYS A 162 -5.90 3.41 -5.24
N ALA A 163 -6.83 2.48 -5.47
CA ALA A 163 -8.27 2.77 -5.53
C ALA A 163 -8.76 3.48 -4.25
N VAL A 164 -8.34 3.01 -3.07
CA VAL A 164 -8.71 3.61 -1.78
C VAL A 164 -8.22 5.06 -1.68
N GLY A 165 -6.98 5.33 -2.11
CA GLY A 165 -6.40 6.67 -2.11
C GLY A 165 -7.13 7.63 -3.06
N ILE A 166 -7.53 7.14 -4.24
CA ILE A 166 -8.30 7.89 -5.23
C ILE A 166 -9.69 8.22 -4.67
N PHE A 167 -10.42 7.23 -4.15
CA PHE A 167 -11.76 7.44 -3.57
C PHE A 167 -11.73 8.40 -2.38
N GLN A 168 -10.76 8.27 -1.49
CA GLN A 168 -10.60 9.20 -0.36
C GLN A 168 -10.30 10.63 -0.84
N SER A 169 -9.50 10.77 -1.91
CA SER A 169 -9.21 12.08 -2.49
C SER A 169 -10.48 12.73 -3.05
N PHE A 170 -11.30 11.97 -3.78
CA PHE A 170 -12.59 12.48 -4.28
C PHE A 170 -13.54 12.85 -3.15
N ALA A 171 -13.72 11.99 -2.16
CA ALA A 171 -14.56 12.26 -1.01
C ALA A 171 -14.15 13.54 -0.28
N TRP A 172 -12.84 13.76 -0.15
CA TRP A 172 -12.29 14.94 0.51
C TRP A 172 -12.45 16.23 -0.31
N ILE A 173 -12.23 16.19 -1.63
CA ILE A 173 -12.36 17.36 -2.52
C ILE A 173 -13.82 17.90 -2.52
N VAL A 174 -14.81 17.01 -2.39
CA VAL A 174 -16.23 17.40 -2.35
C VAL A 174 -16.61 18.10 -1.03
N ASN A 175 -15.87 17.85 0.04
CA ASN A 175 -16.17 18.46 1.35
C ASN A 175 -15.32 19.70 1.62
N LYS A 176 -15.91 20.88 1.41
CA LYS A 176 -15.26 22.19 1.68
C LYS A 176 -14.89 22.42 3.16
N LYS A 177 -15.42 21.64 4.10
CA LYS A 177 -15.19 21.75 5.54
C LYS A 177 -14.26 20.66 6.09
N ALA A 178 -13.73 19.80 5.25
CA ALA A 178 -12.82 18.75 5.70
C ALA A 178 -11.54 19.36 6.24
N MET A 179 -11.21 19.00 7.49
CA MET A 179 -9.94 19.40 8.09
C MET A 179 -8.79 18.69 7.38
N VAL A 180 -7.77 19.46 7.00
CA VAL A 180 -6.49 18.95 6.54
C VAL A 180 -5.69 18.65 7.81
N VAL A 181 -5.46 17.37 8.07
CA VAL A 181 -4.52 16.92 9.11
C VAL A 181 -3.20 16.62 8.45
#